data_e57810d32f1c3611d345fb52b10139c0
#
_entry.id   e57810d32f1c3611d345fb52b10139c0
#
_cell.length_a   1.000
_cell.length_b   1.000
_cell.length_c   1.000
_cell.angle_alpha   90.00
_cell.angle_beta   90.00
_cell.angle_gamma   90.00
#
_symmetry.space_group_name_H-M   'P 1'
#
loop_
_entity.id
_entity.type
_entity.pdbx_description
1 polymer ?
#
loop_
_entity_poly.entity_id
_entity_poly.type
_entity_poly.pdbx_seq_one_letter_code
_entity_poly.pdbx_strand_id
1 'polypeptide(L)'
;VVPELASRDHVRKLLPLCDQVLADAGRARADIEGIAYTAGPGLVGALMVGGSVAHALGFALGVPVLGVHHMEGHLLAPMLEDNPPAFPFVALLVSGGHTQLVLVKGIGEYEMLGESVDDAAGEAFDKTAKMLGLDYPGGPRVAALAEKGTSGRYRFPRPMTDRPGLDFSFSGLKTFTLNTVTAAERDGGLDDQARADHERRQEERR
;
A
#
# COMPACT_ATOMS: atom_id res chain seq x y z
N VAL A 1 8.48 -9.76 -3.12
CA VAL A 1 9.76 -8.99 -3.04
C VAL A 1 10.72 -9.78 -2.19
N VAL A 2 11.97 -9.94 -2.65
CA VAL A 2 13.06 -10.52 -1.87
C VAL A 2 13.83 -9.34 -1.24
N PRO A 3 13.76 -9.14 0.10
CA PRO A 3 14.27 -7.94 0.77
C PRO A 3 15.75 -7.67 0.52
N GLU A 4 16.57 -8.73 0.47
CA GLU A 4 18.01 -8.60 0.23
C GLU A 4 18.30 -8.11 -1.20
N LEU A 5 17.61 -8.66 -2.19
CA LEU A 5 17.78 -8.22 -3.59
C LEU A 5 17.33 -6.77 -3.76
N ALA A 6 16.26 -6.37 -3.10
CA ALA A 6 15.79 -4.99 -3.11
C ALA A 6 16.86 -4.05 -2.53
N SER A 7 17.46 -4.39 -1.39
CA SER A 7 18.52 -3.59 -0.76
C SER A 7 19.75 -3.43 -1.65
N ARG A 8 20.20 -4.51 -2.29
CA ARG A 8 21.32 -4.49 -3.25
C ARG A 8 21.01 -3.62 -4.47
N ASP A 9 19.80 -3.67 -4.96
CA ASP A 9 19.36 -2.85 -6.09
C ASP A 9 19.30 -1.36 -5.72
N HIS A 10 18.86 -1.03 -4.51
CA HIS A 10 18.91 0.34 -3.97
C HIS A 10 20.34 0.89 -3.93
N VAL A 11 21.32 0.09 -3.44
CA VAL A 11 22.73 0.51 -3.43
C VAL A 11 23.23 0.87 -4.83
N ARG A 12 22.82 0.09 -5.85
CA ARG A 12 23.29 0.29 -7.23
C ARG A 12 22.63 1.46 -7.94
N LYS A 13 21.33 1.70 -7.64
CA LYS A 13 20.49 2.62 -8.42
C LYS A 13 20.33 3.99 -7.80
N LEU A 14 20.46 4.13 -6.47
CA LEU A 14 20.06 5.36 -5.79
C LEU A 14 20.86 6.57 -6.25
N LEU A 15 22.19 6.51 -6.27
CA LEU A 15 23.02 7.63 -6.72
C LEU A 15 22.83 7.97 -8.21
N PRO A 16 22.84 7.00 -9.14
CA PRO A 16 22.51 7.28 -10.54
C PRO A 16 21.12 7.93 -10.72
N LEU A 17 20.11 7.52 -9.94
CA LEU A 17 18.78 8.14 -9.99
C LEU A 17 18.80 9.58 -9.45
N CYS A 18 19.55 9.86 -8.39
CA CYS A 18 19.73 11.23 -7.90
C CYS A 18 20.36 12.13 -8.97
N ASP A 19 21.41 11.66 -9.64
CA ASP A 19 22.05 12.40 -10.72
C ASP A 19 21.10 12.63 -11.91
N GLN A 20 20.31 11.62 -12.27
CA GLN A 20 19.31 11.73 -13.33
C GLN A 20 18.26 12.79 -12.99
N VAL A 21 17.70 12.75 -11.78
CA VAL A 21 16.68 13.72 -11.33
C VAL A 21 17.22 15.15 -11.34
N LEU A 22 18.47 15.35 -10.91
CA LEU A 22 19.10 16.67 -10.96
C LEU A 22 19.28 17.15 -12.40
N ALA A 23 19.73 16.27 -13.30
CA ALA A 23 19.88 16.59 -14.71
C ALA A 23 18.53 16.94 -15.36
N ASP A 24 17.48 16.16 -15.09
CA ASP A 24 16.12 16.40 -15.61
C ASP A 24 15.55 17.72 -15.08
N ALA A 25 15.88 18.09 -13.86
CA ALA A 25 15.48 19.37 -13.26
C ALA A 25 16.36 20.56 -13.69
N GLY A 26 17.43 20.34 -14.47
CA GLY A 26 18.39 21.38 -14.82
C GLY A 26 19.13 21.97 -13.61
N ARG A 27 19.38 21.14 -12.58
CA ARG A 27 20.01 21.53 -11.31
C ARG A 27 21.35 20.81 -11.11
N ALA A 28 22.23 21.44 -10.38
CA ALA A 28 23.51 20.86 -9.93
C ALA A 28 23.41 20.38 -8.48
N ARG A 29 24.32 19.51 -8.06
CA ARG A 29 24.39 19.09 -6.64
C ARG A 29 24.60 20.25 -5.67
N ALA A 30 25.26 21.32 -6.13
CA ALA A 30 25.47 22.53 -5.32
C ALA A 30 24.17 23.33 -5.07
N ASP A 31 23.10 23.07 -5.81
CA ASP A 31 21.82 23.74 -5.64
C ASP A 31 20.95 23.03 -4.59
N ILE A 32 21.41 21.92 -4.01
CA ILE A 32 20.70 21.19 -2.97
C ILE A 32 20.83 21.94 -1.64
N GLU A 33 19.71 22.33 -1.05
CA GLU A 33 19.64 23.04 0.24
C GLU A 33 19.29 22.13 1.43
N GLY A 34 18.81 20.92 1.15
CA GLY A 34 18.42 19.93 2.15
C GLY A 34 18.11 18.58 1.52
N ILE A 35 18.12 17.53 2.34
CA ILE A 35 17.85 16.16 1.92
C ILE A 35 16.80 15.57 2.83
N ALA A 36 15.69 15.06 2.27
CA ALA A 36 14.72 14.27 2.99
C ALA A 36 14.82 12.79 2.56
N TYR A 37 14.65 11.88 3.52
CA TYR A 37 14.64 10.44 3.26
C TYR A 37 13.58 9.73 4.10
N THR A 38 13.12 8.56 3.65
CA THR A 38 12.19 7.74 4.42
C THR A 38 12.93 7.06 5.58
N ALA A 39 12.63 7.49 6.81
CA ALA A 39 13.23 6.94 8.03
C ALA A 39 12.57 5.64 8.49
N GLY A 40 11.32 5.39 8.10
CA GLY A 40 10.51 4.20 8.43
C GLY A 40 9.03 4.50 8.31
N PRO A 41 8.17 3.48 8.48
CA PRO A 41 8.47 2.06 8.42
C PRO A 41 8.77 1.56 7.00
N GLY A 42 9.41 0.38 6.90
CA GLY A 42 9.74 -0.26 5.62
C GLY A 42 10.75 -1.39 5.79
N LEU A 43 11.21 -1.95 4.68
CA LEU A 43 12.25 -2.98 4.67
C LEU A 43 13.57 -2.40 5.18
N VAL A 44 14.06 -2.91 6.31
CA VAL A 44 15.21 -2.36 7.04
C VAL A 44 16.44 -2.16 6.15
N GLY A 45 16.78 -3.11 5.27
CA GLY A 45 17.91 -2.99 4.37
C GLY A 45 17.76 -1.84 3.37
N ALA A 46 16.58 -1.62 2.80
CA ALA A 46 16.30 -0.51 1.89
C ALA A 46 16.33 0.84 2.63
N LEU A 47 15.75 0.90 3.84
CA LEU A 47 15.80 2.10 4.70
C LEU A 47 17.23 2.47 5.09
N MET A 48 18.05 1.48 5.46
CA MET A 48 19.47 1.70 5.78
C MET A 48 20.23 2.27 4.59
N VAL A 49 20.01 1.77 3.38
CA VAL A 49 20.67 2.31 2.16
C VAL A 49 20.24 3.76 1.94
N GLY A 50 18.93 4.04 1.97
CA GLY A 50 18.40 5.39 1.80
C GLY A 50 18.94 6.37 2.84
N GLY A 51 18.89 6.00 4.12
CA GLY A 51 19.40 6.81 5.22
C GLY A 51 20.91 7.05 5.14
N SER A 52 21.69 5.99 4.83
CA SER A 52 23.16 6.11 4.70
C SER A 52 23.55 7.06 3.56
N VAL A 53 22.91 6.93 2.40
CA VAL A 53 23.17 7.82 1.26
C VAL A 53 22.75 9.26 1.57
N ALA A 54 21.58 9.46 2.18
CA ALA A 54 21.09 10.78 2.56
C ALA A 54 22.07 11.49 3.53
N HIS A 55 22.51 10.79 4.57
CA HIS A 55 23.46 11.36 5.53
C HIS A 55 24.84 11.59 4.93
N ALA A 56 25.33 10.69 4.07
CA ALA A 56 26.61 10.88 3.38
C ALA A 56 26.59 12.10 2.44
N LEU A 57 25.50 12.26 1.66
CA LEU A 57 25.32 13.43 0.81
C LEU A 57 25.16 14.72 1.61
N GLY A 58 24.35 14.68 2.69
CA GLY A 58 24.18 15.84 3.57
C GLY A 58 25.49 16.29 4.19
N PHE A 59 26.32 15.34 4.66
CA PHE A 59 27.64 15.63 5.16
C PHE A 59 28.56 16.24 4.07
N ALA A 60 28.58 15.63 2.88
CA ALA A 60 29.45 16.08 1.79
C ALA A 60 29.07 17.47 1.24
N LEU A 61 27.77 17.80 1.24
CA LEU A 61 27.24 19.07 0.74
C LEU A 61 27.10 20.13 1.84
N GLY A 62 27.23 19.76 3.12
CA GLY A 62 27.03 20.68 4.24
C GLY A 62 25.58 21.13 4.43
N VAL A 63 24.60 20.28 4.08
CA VAL A 63 23.16 20.60 4.12
C VAL A 63 22.44 19.74 5.16
N PRO A 64 21.29 20.23 5.70
CA PRO A 64 20.50 19.47 6.67
C PRO A 64 19.88 18.21 6.05
N VAL A 65 19.72 17.17 6.89
CA VAL A 65 19.09 15.91 6.51
C VAL A 65 17.88 15.66 7.41
N LEU A 66 16.73 15.40 6.80
CA LEU A 66 15.46 15.15 7.48
C LEU A 66 14.98 13.72 7.23
N GLY A 67 14.80 12.95 8.31
CA GLY A 67 14.11 11.66 8.27
C GLY A 67 12.60 11.86 8.33
N VAL A 68 11.88 11.40 7.31
CA VAL A 68 10.42 11.50 7.20
C VAL A 68 9.79 10.14 7.46
N HIS A 69 8.74 10.12 8.30
CA HIS A 69 7.98 8.91 8.52
C HIS A 69 7.09 8.61 7.30
N HIS A 70 7.15 7.39 6.75
CA HIS A 70 6.44 7.01 5.52
C HIS A 70 4.93 7.27 5.61
N MET A 71 4.32 6.93 6.76
CA MET A 71 2.89 7.14 6.96
C MET A 71 2.51 8.62 7.05
N GLU A 72 3.39 9.46 7.58
CA GLU A 72 3.21 10.92 7.57
C GLU A 72 3.17 11.46 6.15
N GLY A 73 4.03 10.96 5.26
CA GLY A 73 3.98 11.30 3.84
C GLY A 73 2.63 10.98 3.19
N HIS A 74 2.00 9.88 3.57
CA HIS A 74 0.64 9.55 3.12
C HIS A 74 -0.42 10.47 3.73
N LEU A 75 -0.34 10.77 5.03
CA LEU A 75 -1.30 11.65 5.71
C LEU A 75 -1.27 13.08 5.17
N LEU A 76 -0.09 13.54 4.77
CA LEU A 76 0.11 14.91 4.25
C LEU A 76 0.02 15.01 2.72
N ALA A 77 -0.13 13.89 1.99
CA ALA A 77 -0.27 13.91 0.53
C ALA A 77 -1.40 14.84 0.04
N PRO A 78 -2.58 14.91 0.69
CA PRO A 78 -3.64 15.84 0.31
C PRO A 78 -3.24 17.32 0.40
N MET A 79 -2.19 17.66 1.15
CA MET A 79 -1.68 19.05 1.23
C MET A 79 -0.99 19.51 -0.06
N LEU A 80 -0.71 18.60 -0.99
CA LEU A 80 -0.13 18.88 -2.31
C LEU A 80 -1.19 19.14 -3.39
N GLU A 81 -2.48 18.99 -3.05
CA GLU A 81 -3.58 19.25 -3.97
C GLU A 81 -3.86 20.76 -4.10
N ASP A 82 -4.53 21.15 -5.20
CA ASP A 82 -4.89 22.56 -5.44
C ASP A 82 -5.77 23.16 -4.34
N ASN A 83 -6.59 22.31 -3.69
CA ASN A 83 -7.46 22.71 -2.58
C ASN A 83 -7.16 21.82 -1.36
N PRO A 84 -6.06 22.07 -0.65
CA PRO A 84 -5.68 21.25 0.49
C PRO A 84 -6.68 21.40 1.64
N PRO A 85 -6.92 20.33 2.43
CA PRO A 85 -7.78 20.42 3.60
C PRO A 85 -7.16 21.34 4.67
N ALA A 86 -7.99 22.10 5.36
CA ALA A 86 -7.55 22.85 6.53
C ALA A 86 -7.42 21.92 7.76
N PHE A 87 -6.46 22.19 8.62
CA PHE A 87 -6.33 21.49 9.91
C PHE A 87 -7.40 21.97 10.91
N PRO A 88 -7.92 21.11 11.79
CA PRO A 88 -7.74 19.65 11.79
C PRO A 88 -8.62 18.95 10.74
N PHE A 89 -8.18 17.81 10.24
CA PHE A 89 -9.01 16.96 9.39
C PHE A 89 -8.84 15.47 9.76
N VAL A 90 -9.80 14.64 9.36
CA VAL A 90 -9.71 13.19 9.52
C VAL A 90 -9.23 12.57 8.22
N ALA A 91 -8.13 11.83 8.30
CA ALA A 91 -7.58 11.06 7.18
C ALA A 91 -7.94 9.58 7.31
N LEU A 92 -8.48 8.98 6.25
CA LEU A 92 -8.57 7.55 6.08
C LEU A 92 -7.39 7.08 5.22
N LEU A 93 -6.40 6.47 5.86
CA LEU A 93 -5.25 5.91 5.20
C LEU A 93 -5.53 4.45 4.83
N VAL A 94 -5.48 4.14 3.54
CA VAL A 94 -5.74 2.80 3.00
C VAL A 94 -4.60 2.40 2.07
N SER A 95 -3.89 1.32 2.43
CA SER A 95 -2.78 0.80 1.64
C SER A 95 -2.76 -0.74 1.65
N GLY A 96 -1.75 -1.32 1.01
CA GLY A 96 -1.51 -2.77 1.05
C GLY A 96 -1.10 -3.30 2.43
N GLY A 97 -0.55 -2.45 3.32
CA GLY A 97 -0.07 -2.87 4.63
C GLY A 97 -0.76 -2.19 5.82
N HIS A 98 -1.49 -1.09 5.58
CA HIS A 98 -2.10 -0.31 6.65
C HIS A 98 -3.51 0.15 6.27
N THR A 99 -4.40 0.13 7.25
CA THR A 99 -5.72 0.78 7.17
C THR A 99 -5.98 1.44 8.50
N GLN A 100 -5.95 2.78 8.49
CA GLN A 100 -5.96 3.60 9.69
C GLN A 100 -6.85 4.83 9.50
N LEU A 101 -7.56 5.20 10.57
CA LEU A 101 -8.30 6.44 10.67
C LEU A 101 -7.54 7.36 11.63
N VAL A 102 -7.12 8.51 11.16
CA VAL A 102 -6.22 9.41 11.89
C VAL A 102 -6.77 10.81 11.91
N LEU A 103 -6.83 11.43 13.09
CA LEU A 103 -7.07 12.86 13.22
C LEU A 103 -5.73 13.59 13.04
N VAL A 104 -5.65 14.39 11.98
CA VAL A 104 -4.49 15.23 11.65
C VAL A 104 -4.77 16.64 12.19
N LYS A 105 -4.15 16.99 13.31
CA LYS A 105 -4.32 18.29 13.99
C LYS A 105 -3.39 19.36 13.40
N GLY A 106 -2.24 18.92 12.89
CA GLY A 106 -1.19 19.72 12.29
C GLY A 106 -0.07 18.81 11.79
N ILE A 107 0.96 19.40 11.17
CA ILE A 107 2.16 18.65 10.77
C ILE A 107 2.88 18.16 12.03
N GLY A 108 3.11 16.86 12.14
CA GLY A 108 3.71 16.23 13.32
C GLY A 108 2.72 15.98 14.47
N GLU A 109 1.44 16.34 14.33
CA GLU A 109 0.43 16.21 15.39
C GLU A 109 -0.70 15.28 14.95
N TYR A 110 -0.57 14.00 15.25
CA TYR A 110 -1.48 12.94 14.82
C TYR A 110 -2.08 12.20 16.00
N GLU A 111 -3.37 11.86 15.88
CA GLU A 111 -4.09 11.04 16.84
C GLU A 111 -4.72 9.87 16.10
N MET A 112 -4.37 8.64 16.50
CA MET A 112 -4.97 7.43 15.97
C MET A 112 -6.39 7.30 16.52
N LEU A 113 -7.39 7.30 15.63
CA LEU A 113 -8.78 7.12 15.99
C LEU A 113 -9.21 5.65 15.90
N GLY A 114 -8.65 4.90 14.97
CA GLY A 114 -8.89 3.47 14.78
C GLY A 114 -8.00 2.89 13.69
N GLU A 115 -7.82 1.58 13.72
CA GLU A 115 -7.02 0.86 12.72
C GLU A 115 -7.60 -0.52 12.41
N SER A 116 -7.11 -1.18 11.38
CA SER A 116 -7.48 -2.57 11.14
C SER A 116 -6.82 -3.47 12.18
N VAL A 117 -7.65 -4.28 12.86
CA VAL A 117 -7.20 -5.25 13.88
C VAL A 117 -6.67 -6.55 13.26
N ASP A 118 -6.77 -6.71 11.95
CA ASP A 118 -6.34 -7.89 11.21
C ASP A 118 -5.71 -7.50 9.86
N ASP A 119 -6.25 -7.95 8.74
CA ASP A 119 -5.73 -7.60 7.41
C ASP A 119 -5.94 -6.11 7.11
N ALA A 120 -5.00 -5.46 6.42
CA ALA A 120 -5.26 -4.17 5.79
C ALA A 120 -6.24 -4.34 4.62
N ALA A 121 -6.97 -3.27 4.26
CA ALA A 121 -7.93 -3.33 3.16
C ALA A 121 -7.29 -3.77 1.83
N GLY A 122 -6.12 -3.22 1.47
CA GLY A 122 -5.39 -3.62 0.26
C GLY A 122 -4.94 -5.07 0.31
N GLU A 123 -4.47 -5.55 1.46
CA GLU A 123 -4.11 -6.95 1.68
C GLU A 123 -5.33 -7.87 1.52
N ALA A 124 -6.51 -7.46 2.02
CA ALA A 124 -7.75 -8.21 1.85
C ALA A 124 -8.15 -8.32 0.36
N PHE A 125 -7.96 -7.26 -0.44
CA PHE A 125 -8.13 -7.30 -1.89
C PHE A 125 -7.16 -8.26 -2.57
N ASP A 126 -5.87 -8.23 -2.23
CA ASP A 126 -4.86 -9.12 -2.81
C ASP A 126 -5.13 -10.59 -2.46
N LYS A 127 -5.51 -10.88 -1.21
CA LYS A 127 -5.89 -12.22 -0.78
C LYS A 127 -7.16 -12.71 -1.49
N THR A 128 -8.16 -11.84 -1.65
CA THR A 128 -9.39 -12.14 -2.40
C THR A 128 -9.09 -12.43 -3.86
N ALA A 129 -8.27 -11.62 -4.51
CA ALA A 129 -7.83 -11.83 -5.88
C ALA A 129 -7.16 -13.20 -6.06
N LYS A 130 -6.27 -13.55 -5.12
CA LYS A 130 -5.60 -14.86 -5.14
C LYS A 130 -6.60 -16.02 -5.02
N MET A 131 -7.64 -15.91 -4.19
CA MET A 131 -8.70 -16.91 -4.08
C MET A 131 -9.50 -17.06 -5.37
N LEU A 132 -9.67 -15.97 -6.12
CA LEU A 132 -10.32 -15.94 -7.43
C LEU A 132 -9.38 -16.34 -8.59
N GLY A 133 -8.15 -16.76 -8.31
CA GLY A 133 -7.17 -17.12 -9.34
C GLY A 133 -6.61 -15.93 -10.14
N LEU A 134 -6.74 -14.70 -9.63
CA LEU A 134 -6.24 -13.49 -10.28
C LEU A 134 -4.78 -13.22 -9.91
N ASP A 135 -4.07 -12.56 -10.83
CA ASP A 135 -2.67 -12.18 -10.63
C ASP A 135 -2.50 -10.97 -9.70
N TYR A 136 -1.30 -10.80 -9.19
CA TYR A 136 -0.89 -9.62 -8.43
C TYR A 136 -0.54 -8.44 -9.38
N PRO A 137 -0.85 -7.19 -9.02
CA PRO A 137 -1.61 -6.74 -7.84
C PRO A 137 -3.11 -7.06 -7.97
N GLY A 138 -3.70 -7.53 -6.86
CA GLY A 138 -5.06 -8.07 -6.86
C GLY A 138 -6.13 -7.00 -6.90
N GLY A 139 -5.95 -5.87 -6.21
CA GLY A 139 -6.95 -4.82 -6.09
C GLY A 139 -7.49 -4.33 -7.43
N PRO A 140 -6.66 -3.86 -8.39
CA PRO A 140 -7.11 -3.42 -9.71
C PRO A 140 -7.83 -4.50 -10.50
N ARG A 141 -7.43 -5.77 -10.35
CA ARG A 141 -8.05 -6.91 -11.05
C ARG A 141 -9.43 -7.25 -10.51
N VAL A 142 -9.59 -7.22 -9.18
CA VAL A 142 -10.90 -7.38 -8.53
C VAL A 142 -11.82 -6.23 -8.94
N ALA A 143 -11.33 -4.99 -8.96
CA ALA A 143 -12.11 -3.84 -9.38
C ALA A 143 -12.61 -3.98 -10.83
N ALA A 144 -11.73 -4.36 -11.77
CA ALA A 144 -12.10 -4.57 -13.17
C ALA A 144 -13.13 -5.70 -13.37
N LEU A 145 -13.08 -6.75 -12.54
CA LEU A 145 -14.12 -7.81 -12.54
C LEU A 145 -15.43 -7.29 -11.95
N ALA A 146 -15.38 -6.50 -10.91
CA ALA A 146 -16.56 -5.95 -10.25
C ALA A 146 -17.41 -5.09 -11.20
N GLU A 147 -16.79 -4.37 -12.13
CA GLU A 147 -17.49 -3.60 -13.18
C GLU A 147 -18.40 -4.47 -14.06
N LYS A 148 -18.06 -5.75 -14.23
CA LYS A 148 -18.84 -6.74 -15.00
C LYS A 148 -19.84 -7.51 -14.15
N GLY A 149 -19.78 -7.33 -12.83
CA GLY A 149 -20.58 -8.03 -11.87
C GLY A 149 -21.96 -7.41 -11.66
N THR A 150 -22.85 -8.16 -11.02
CA THR A 150 -24.15 -7.66 -10.58
C THR A 150 -24.09 -7.28 -9.11
N SER A 151 -24.19 -5.99 -8.82
CA SER A 151 -24.21 -5.48 -7.45
C SER A 151 -25.34 -6.09 -6.64
N GLY A 152 -25.09 -6.40 -5.37
CA GLY A 152 -26.08 -6.92 -4.44
C GLY A 152 -26.39 -8.41 -4.56
N ARG A 153 -25.77 -9.15 -5.50
CA ARG A 153 -25.95 -10.60 -5.64
C ARG A 153 -25.57 -11.37 -4.38
N TYR A 154 -24.53 -10.91 -3.68
CA TYR A 154 -24.06 -11.48 -2.42
C TYR A 154 -24.11 -10.44 -1.31
N ARG A 155 -24.59 -10.84 -0.14
CA ARG A 155 -24.62 -9.96 1.04
C ARG A 155 -23.36 -10.17 1.87
N PHE A 156 -22.35 -9.38 1.62
CA PHE A 156 -21.11 -9.43 2.39
C PHE A 156 -21.32 -8.97 3.84
N PRO A 157 -20.66 -9.60 4.80
CA PRO A 157 -20.67 -9.15 6.19
C PRO A 157 -19.98 -7.78 6.31
N ARG A 158 -20.38 -7.03 7.31
CA ARG A 158 -19.72 -5.77 7.72
C ARG A 158 -19.15 -5.97 9.12
N PRO A 159 -17.92 -6.48 9.25
CA PRO A 159 -17.32 -6.75 10.55
C PRO A 159 -17.20 -5.49 11.40
N MET A 160 -17.34 -5.65 12.72
CA MET A 160 -17.13 -4.63 13.75
C MET A 160 -18.08 -3.42 13.73
N THR A 161 -19.10 -3.38 12.90
CA THR A 161 -20.08 -2.27 12.88
C THR A 161 -21.02 -2.26 14.09
N ASP A 162 -21.02 -3.31 14.88
CA ASP A 162 -21.82 -3.54 16.10
C ASP A 162 -21.02 -3.31 17.40
N ARG A 163 -19.77 -2.89 17.30
CA ARG A 163 -18.85 -2.70 18.43
C ARG A 163 -18.54 -1.21 18.65
N PRO A 164 -18.27 -0.81 19.90
CA PRO A 164 -17.77 0.53 20.16
C PRO A 164 -16.37 0.72 19.59
N GLY A 165 -16.03 1.97 19.25
CA GLY A 165 -14.73 2.32 18.66
C GLY A 165 -14.79 2.50 17.15
N LEU A 166 -13.65 2.77 16.55
CA LEU A 166 -13.48 3.09 15.13
C LEU A 166 -12.52 2.11 14.42
N ASP A 167 -12.26 0.97 15.04
CA ASP A 167 -11.40 -0.06 14.44
C ASP A 167 -12.10 -0.81 13.31
N PHE A 168 -11.31 -1.36 12.40
CA PHE A 168 -11.75 -2.10 11.22
C PHE A 168 -11.41 -3.59 11.35
N SER A 169 -12.10 -4.42 10.57
CA SER A 169 -11.72 -5.82 10.32
C SER A 169 -12.07 -6.21 8.89
N PHE A 170 -11.14 -6.86 8.21
CA PHE A 170 -11.31 -7.35 6.84
C PHE A 170 -11.20 -8.87 6.72
N SER A 171 -10.74 -9.58 7.77
CA SER A 171 -10.59 -11.04 7.72
C SER A 171 -11.93 -11.77 7.56
N GLY A 172 -13.00 -11.22 8.11
CA GLY A 172 -14.37 -11.74 7.94
C GLY A 172 -14.84 -11.71 6.48
N LEU A 173 -14.51 -10.65 5.74
CA LEU A 173 -14.79 -10.53 4.29
C LEU A 173 -14.05 -11.61 3.49
N LYS A 174 -12.76 -11.82 3.80
CA LYS A 174 -11.94 -12.87 3.18
C LYS A 174 -12.53 -14.27 3.37
N THR A 175 -12.91 -14.60 4.60
CA THR A 175 -13.51 -15.90 4.93
C THR A 175 -14.84 -16.08 4.21
N PHE A 176 -15.69 -15.05 4.17
CA PHE A 176 -16.96 -15.07 3.45
C PHE A 176 -16.74 -15.30 1.95
N THR A 177 -15.79 -14.60 1.34
CA THR A 177 -15.45 -14.77 -0.08
C THR A 177 -15.02 -16.20 -0.37
N LEU A 178 -14.11 -16.77 0.44
CA LEU A 178 -13.64 -18.15 0.27
C LEU A 178 -14.81 -19.13 0.31
N ASN A 179 -15.68 -19.02 1.31
CA ASN A 179 -16.84 -19.91 1.46
C ASN A 179 -17.82 -19.78 0.28
N THR A 180 -18.04 -18.55 -0.20
CA THR A 180 -18.92 -18.27 -1.33
C THR A 180 -18.38 -18.84 -2.64
N VAL A 181 -17.09 -18.68 -2.91
CA VAL A 181 -16.42 -19.25 -4.09
C VAL A 181 -16.49 -20.77 -4.04
N THR A 182 -16.10 -21.37 -2.91
CA THR A 182 -16.12 -22.82 -2.73
C THR A 182 -17.55 -23.41 -2.88
N ALA A 183 -18.56 -22.72 -2.39
CA ALA A 183 -19.94 -23.14 -2.58
C ALA A 183 -20.36 -23.08 -4.06
N ALA A 184 -20.05 -21.99 -4.74
CA ALA A 184 -20.33 -21.84 -6.16
C ALA A 184 -19.63 -22.89 -7.04
N GLU A 185 -18.41 -23.25 -6.68
CA GLU A 185 -17.66 -24.33 -7.35
C GLU A 185 -18.33 -25.70 -7.18
N ARG A 186 -18.82 -26.02 -5.98
CA ARG A 186 -19.51 -27.28 -5.68
C ARG A 186 -20.86 -27.38 -6.38
N ASP A 187 -21.61 -26.29 -6.43
CA ASP A 187 -22.95 -26.24 -7.04
C ASP A 187 -22.91 -26.19 -8.58
N GLY A 188 -21.74 -26.33 -9.20
CA GLY A 188 -21.59 -26.30 -10.66
C GLY A 188 -21.80 -24.92 -11.29
N GLY A 189 -21.81 -23.87 -10.46
CA GLY A 189 -22.05 -22.50 -10.89
C GLY A 189 -20.88 -21.77 -11.55
N LEU A 190 -19.75 -22.43 -11.73
CA LEU A 190 -18.67 -21.96 -12.60
C LEU A 190 -18.79 -22.67 -13.94
N ASP A 191 -18.88 -21.89 -15.01
CA ASP A 191 -18.82 -22.35 -16.38
C ASP A 191 -17.56 -23.25 -16.56
N ASP A 192 -17.71 -24.39 -17.27
CA ASP A 192 -16.61 -25.34 -17.48
C ASP A 192 -15.36 -24.71 -18.07
N GLN A 193 -15.51 -23.60 -18.81
CA GLN A 193 -14.44 -22.77 -19.34
C GLN A 193 -13.62 -22.10 -18.22
N ALA A 194 -14.29 -21.57 -17.20
CA ALA A 194 -13.65 -20.92 -16.07
C ALA A 194 -12.89 -21.92 -15.18
N ARG A 195 -13.39 -23.16 -15.08
CA ARG A 195 -12.70 -24.28 -14.39
C ARG A 195 -11.43 -24.68 -15.12
N ALA A 196 -11.51 -24.88 -16.43
CA ALA A 196 -10.35 -25.27 -17.25
C ALA A 196 -9.25 -24.19 -17.27
N ASP A 197 -9.62 -22.91 -17.21
CA ASP A 197 -8.68 -21.81 -17.14
C ASP A 197 -8.05 -21.67 -15.73
N HIS A 198 -8.77 -22.02 -14.67
CA HIS A 198 -8.25 -22.05 -13.32
C HIS A 198 -7.27 -23.21 -13.11
N GLU A 199 -7.59 -24.40 -13.58
CA GLU A 199 -6.73 -25.59 -13.51
C GLU A 199 -5.45 -25.41 -14.31
N ARG A 200 -5.51 -24.90 -15.53
CA ARG A 200 -4.33 -24.54 -16.34
C ARG A 200 -3.38 -23.59 -15.64
N ARG A 201 -3.91 -22.53 -15.02
CA ARG A 201 -3.10 -21.55 -14.28
C ARG A 201 -2.49 -22.10 -12.99
N GLN A 202 -3.10 -23.12 -12.39
CA GLN A 202 -2.52 -23.81 -11.23
C GLN A 202 -1.40 -24.77 -11.64
N GLU A 203 -1.48 -25.41 -12.81
CA GLU A 203 -0.45 -26.29 -13.35
C GLU A 203 0.80 -25.50 -13.79
N GLU A 204 0.62 -24.32 -14.39
CA GLU A 204 1.72 -23.43 -14.79
C GLU A 204 2.50 -22.83 -13.60
N ARG A 205 1.98 -22.95 -12.38
CA ARG A 205 2.59 -22.43 -11.14
C ARG A 205 3.28 -23.49 -10.29
N ARG A 206 3.27 -24.77 -10.72
CA ARG A 206 3.99 -25.88 -10.09
C ARG A 206 5.32 -26.15 -10.78
#